data_59dc5824efdcd3ef590ab349541350a4
#
_entry.id   59dc5824efdcd3ef590ab349541350a4
#
_cell.length_a   1.000
_cell.length_b   1.000
_cell.length_c   1.000
_cell.angle_alpha   90.00
_cell.angle_beta   90.00
_cell.angle_gamma   90.00
#
_symmetry.space_group_name_H-M   'P 1'
#
loop_
_entity.id
_entity.type
_entity.pdbx_description
1 polymer ?
#
loop_
_entity_poly.entity_id
_entity_poly.type
_entity_poly.pdbx_seq_one_letter_code
_entity_poly.pdbx_strand_id
1 'polypeptide(L)'
;MAVHLNKRWRIYGETEDITLGNLLDMFAREAKLPSPGGVAVESKAKEGQTLLALPYTVKGNDVAYSGLLTAAIRLLKEGKSLPDICFSIQEVSFAMLSEAVERSLVQTRKKEVLLAGGVAANQRLREMIQLVAEDHGATFHPVPIEYSGDCGAQIACSGRLAFESGVTVPVPESFVNPRWRLDEIEVPWIPRP
;
A
#
# COMPACT_ATOMS: atom_id res chain seq x y z
N MET A 1 -5.42 -0.03 4.67
CA MET A 1 -5.39 -1.42 5.19
C MET A 1 -6.79 -1.89 5.49
N ALA A 2 -7.09 -3.14 5.17
CA ALA A 2 -8.41 -3.70 5.41
C ALA A 2 -8.29 -5.07 6.08
N VAL A 3 -9.23 -5.39 6.95
CA VAL A 3 -9.30 -6.68 7.66
C VAL A 3 -10.64 -7.33 7.37
N HIS A 4 -10.64 -8.60 7.01
CA HIS A 4 -11.85 -9.37 6.81
C HIS A 4 -12.35 -9.94 8.15
N LEU A 5 -13.54 -9.53 8.56
CA LEU A 5 -14.20 -9.96 9.80
C LEU A 5 -15.69 -10.25 9.55
N ASN A 6 -16.15 -11.45 9.89
CA ASN A 6 -17.58 -11.81 9.84
C ASN A 6 -18.22 -11.52 8.45
N LYS A 7 -17.59 -11.97 7.35
CA LYS A 7 -18.03 -11.76 5.95
C LYS A 7 -18.03 -10.31 5.46
N ARG A 8 -17.41 -9.40 6.19
CA ARG A 8 -17.26 -7.99 5.81
C ARG A 8 -15.82 -7.56 5.91
N TRP A 9 -15.43 -6.69 5.03
CA TRP A 9 -14.19 -5.95 5.15
C TRP A 9 -14.37 -4.80 6.14
N ARG A 10 -13.34 -4.51 6.90
CA ARG A 10 -13.23 -3.33 7.76
C ARG A 10 -11.98 -2.59 7.42
N ILE A 11 -12.08 -1.29 7.21
CA ILE A 11 -10.93 -0.42 7.02
C ILE A 11 -10.34 -0.14 8.38
N TYR A 12 -9.08 -0.51 8.58
CA TYR A 12 -8.33 -0.32 9.81
C TYR A 12 -7.31 0.80 9.72
N GLY A 13 -7.02 1.28 8.53
CA GLY A 13 -6.18 2.43 8.28
C GLY A 13 -6.11 2.75 6.81
N GLU A 14 -6.03 4.02 6.51
CA GLU A 14 -5.95 4.53 5.15
C GLU A 14 -4.98 5.73 5.10
N THR A 15 -4.72 6.25 3.93
CA THR A 15 -3.99 7.52 3.83
C THR A 15 -4.94 8.69 3.99
N GLU A 16 -4.53 9.70 4.76
CA GLU A 16 -5.31 10.94 4.92
C GLU A 16 -5.20 11.88 3.70
N ASP A 17 -4.22 11.65 2.82
CA ASP A 17 -3.94 12.55 1.69
C ASP A 17 -3.59 11.79 0.41
N ILE A 18 -2.32 11.66 0.05
CA ILE A 18 -1.88 10.95 -1.17
C ILE A 18 -1.54 9.50 -0.89
N THR A 19 -1.67 8.64 -1.90
CA THR A 19 -1.25 7.24 -1.77
C THR A 19 0.27 7.11 -1.75
N LEU A 20 0.78 6.00 -1.19
CA LEU A 20 2.21 5.70 -1.21
C LEU A 20 2.78 5.63 -2.64
N GLY A 21 2.02 5.08 -3.60
CA GLY A 21 2.42 5.08 -5.01
C GLY A 21 2.54 6.50 -5.56
N ASN A 22 1.54 7.34 -5.29
CA ASN A 22 1.57 8.74 -5.71
C ASN A 22 2.73 9.52 -5.08
N LEU A 23 3.08 9.27 -3.82
CA LEU A 23 4.28 9.86 -3.20
C LEU A 23 5.51 9.59 -4.05
N LEU A 24 5.77 8.31 -4.38
CA LEU A 24 6.95 7.90 -5.13
C LEU A 24 6.94 8.44 -6.56
N ASP A 25 5.80 8.39 -7.24
CA ASP A 25 5.67 8.86 -8.63
C ASP A 25 5.78 10.39 -8.73
N MET A 26 5.17 11.13 -7.81
CA MET A 26 5.25 12.60 -7.78
C MET A 26 6.67 13.05 -7.47
N PHE A 27 7.35 12.43 -6.50
CA PHE A 27 8.74 12.73 -6.21
C PHE A 27 9.65 12.39 -7.41
N ALA A 28 9.50 11.22 -8.01
CA ALA A 28 10.28 10.81 -9.18
C ALA A 28 10.15 11.82 -10.33
N ARG A 29 8.94 12.33 -10.56
CA ARG A 29 8.67 13.35 -11.60
C ARG A 29 9.41 14.65 -11.31
N GLU A 30 9.35 15.15 -10.08
CA GLU A 30 10.08 16.36 -9.66
C GLU A 30 11.60 16.18 -9.76
N ALA A 31 12.10 14.99 -9.43
CA ALA A 31 13.51 14.62 -9.54
C ALA A 31 13.95 14.25 -10.97
N LYS A 32 13.04 14.31 -11.97
CA LYS A 32 13.27 13.93 -13.36
C LYS A 32 13.77 12.49 -13.53
N LEU A 33 13.33 11.61 -12.65
CA LEU A 33 13.59 10.18 -12.74
C LEU A 33 12.65 9.52 -13.80
N PRO A 34 13.04 8.38 -14.37
CA PRO A 34 12.20 7.68 -15.35
C PRO A 34 10.91 7.12 -14.71
N SER A 35 9.91 6.88 -15.54
CA SER A 35 8.69 6.15 -15.16
C SER A 35 8.90 4.62 -15.35
N PRO A 36 8.35 3.76 -14.47
CA PRO A 36 7.54 4.06 -13.29
C PRO A 36 8.34 4.63 -12.11
N GLY A 37 7.80 5.67 -11.46
CA GLY A 37 8.51 6.43 -10.43
C GLY A 37 8.92 5.58 -9.24
N GLY A 38 8.04 4.68 -8.76
CA GLY A 38 8.35 3.78 -7.65
C GLY A 38 9.59 2.92 -7.90
N VAL A 39 9.73 2.35 -9.10
CA VAL A 39 10.91 1.54 -9.52
C VAL A 39 12.17 2.41 -9.59
N ALA A 40 12.05 3.62 -10.14
CA ALA A 40 13.17 4.54 -10.27
C ALA A 40 13.68 5.02 -8.89
N VAL A 41 12.77 5.32 -7.96
CA VAL A 41 13.11 5.67 -6.57
C VAL A 41 13.79 4.50 -5.88
N GLU A 42 13.26 3.27 -5.99
CA GLU A 42 13.86 2.06 -5.41
C GLU A 42 15.28 1.82 -5.94
N SER A 43 15.46 1.93 -7.27
CA SER A 43 16.78 1.77 -7.89
C SER A 43 17.77 2.80 -7.35
N LYS A 44 17.35 4.06 -7.23
CA LYS A 44 18.21 5.15 -6.77
C LYS A 44 18.47 5.09 -5.28
N ALA A 45 17.52 4.62 -4.49
CA ALA A 45 17.66 4.42 -3.05
C ALA A 45 18.79 3.43 -2.68
N LYS A 46 19.07 2.46 -3.54
CA LYS A 46 20.18 1.49 -3.33
C LYS A 46 21.56 2.12 -3.32
N GLU A 47 21.71 3.30 -3.90
CA GLU A 47 22.96 4.07 -3.91
C GLU A 47 23.05 5.00 -2.68
N GLY A 48 21.94 5.23 -1.96
CA GLY A 48 21.88 6.10 -0.79
C GLY A 48 22.50 5.45 0.43
N GLN A 49 23.14 6.27 1.27
CA GLN A 49 23.83 5.82 2.49
C GLN A 49 23.41 6.60 3.73
N THR A 50 22.81 7.78 3.54
CA THR A 50 22.48 8.68 4.62
C THR A 50 20.98 8.87 4.74
N LEU A 51 20.44 8.56 5.93
CA LEU A 51 19.05 8.86 6.25
C LEU A 51 18.89 10.34 6.56
N LEU A 52 18.19 11.07 5.69
CA LEU A 52 17.88 12.48 5.87
C LEU A 52 16.60 12.64 6.72
N ALA A 53 16.54 13.68 7.52
CA ALA A 53 15.37 13.98 8.33
C ALA A 53 14.16 14.35 7.44
N LEU A 54 13.13 13.55 7.49
CA LEU A 54 11.84 13.72 6.81
C LEU A 54 10.71 13.63 7.83
N PRO A 55 9.57 14.30 7.59
CA PRO A 55 8.39 14.18 8.46
C PRO A 55 7.89 12.74 8.56
N TYR A 56 7.51 12.34 9.76
CA TYR A 56 6.92 11.05 10.07
C TYR A 56 5.53 11.29 10.66
N THR A 57 4.47 10.94 9.91
CA THR A 57 3.10 11.26 10.30
C THR A 57 2.23 10.01 10.27
N VAL A 58 2.03 9.41 11.45
CA VAL A 58 1.11 8.30 11.69
C VAL A 58 0.13 8.71 12.79
N LYS A 59 -1.16 8.61 12.53
CA LYS A 59 -2.23 8.93 13.48
C LYS A 59 -3.14 7.71 13.67
N GLY A 60 -2.99 7.02 14.78
CA GLY A 60 -3.62 5.71 14.93
C GLY A 60 -3.06 4.73 13.90
N ASN A 61 -3.89 4.28 12.98
CA ASN A 61 -3.48 3.42 11.87
C ASN A 61 -3.48 4.14 10.51
N ASP A 62 -3.76 5.46 10.51
CA ASP A 62 -3.77 6.27 9.30
C ASP A 62 -2.42 6.94 9.10
N VAL A 63 -2.07 7.18 7.84
CA VAL A 63 -0.79 7.77 7.42
C VAL A 63 -1.03 8.99 6.56
N ALA A 64 -0.09 9.95 6.56
CA ALA A 64 -0.13 11.12 5.69
C ALA A 64 1.23 11.34 5.03
N TYR A 65 1.27 11.37 3.70
CA TYR A 65 2.49 11.42 2.92
C TYR A 65 2.79 12.78 2.26
N SER A 66 1.82 13.69 2.19
CA SER A 66 2.01 14.96 1.49
C SER A 66 3.09 15.84 2.12
N GLY A 67 3.17 15.84 3.46
CA GLY A 67 4.24 16.54 4.19
C GLY A 67 5.62 15.96 3.89
N LEU A 68 5.73 14.64 3.81
CA LEU A 68 6.96 13.93 3.45
C LEU A 68 7.39 14.28 2.02
N LEU A 69 6.45 14.28 1.06
CA LEU A 69 6.70 14.68 -0.33
C LEU A 69 7.25 16.12 -0.40
N THR A 70 6.58 17.05 0.27
CA THR A 70 6.99 18.47 0.28
C THR A 70 8.39 18.65 0.84
N ALA A 71 8.72 17.96 1.94
CA ALA A 71 10.04 18.00 2.55
C ALA A 71 11.13 17.42 1.63
N ALA A 72 10.84 16.28 0.98
CA ALA A 72 11.76 15.66 0.05
C ALA A 72 12.05 16.54 -1.18
N ILE A 73 11.02 17.19 -1.75
CA ILE A 73 11.19 18.16 -2.84
C ILE A 73 12.02 19.36 -2.39
N ARG A 74 11.85 19.83 -1.15
CA ARG A 74 12.69 20.90 -0.60
C ARG A 74 14.16 20.47 -0.53
N LEU A 75 14.46 19.28 0.01
CA LEU A 75 15.83 18.75 0.06
C LEU A 75 16.45 18.63 -1.34
N LEU A 76 15.67 18.26 -2.35
CA LEU A 76 16.10 18.21 -3.73
C LEU A 76 16.49 19.59 -4.25
N LYS A 77 15.69 20.62 -3.97
CA LYS A 77 15.97 22.03 -4.33
C LYS A 77 17.19 22.61 -3.59
N GLU A 78 17.44 22.14 -2.38
CA GLU A 78 18.62 22.49 -1.58
C GLU A 78 19.91 21.79 -2.08
N GLY A 79 19.81 20.94 -3.10
CA GLY A 79 20.95 20.24 -3.72
C GLY A 79 21.47 19.07 -2.88
N LYS A 80 20.66 18.51 -1.99
CA LYS A 80 21.03 17.28 -1.28
C LYS A 80 21.16 16.11 -2.23
N SER A 81 21.92 15.09 -1.84
CA SER A 81 22.17 13.88 -2.62
C SER A 81 20.85 13.19 -3.01
N LEU A 82 20.58 13.05 -4.30
CA LEU A 82 19.38 12.40 -4.81
C LEU A 82 19.24 10.94 -4.33
N PRO A 83 20.32 10.12 -4.34
CA PRO A 83 20.27 8.79 -3.74
C PRO A 83 19.85 8.80 -2.28
N ASP A 84 20.39 9.71 -1.45
CA ASP A 84 20.04 9.79 -0.03
C ASP A 84 18.60 10.25 0.18
N ILE A 85 18.08 11.14 -0.67
CA ILE A 85 16.66 11.53 -0.62
C ILE A 85 15.77 10.35 -0.98
N CYS A 86 16.08 9.61 -2.06
CA CYS A 86 15.32 8.42 -2.45
C CYS A 86 15.34 7.35 -1.36
N PHE A 87 16.50 7.09 -0.78
CA PHE A 87 16.65 6.18 0.36
C PHE A 87 15.77 6.63 1.53
N SER A 88 15.83 7.91 1.90
CA SER A 88 15.09 8.46 3.04
C SER A 88 13.58 8.44 2.82
N ILE A 89 13.09 8.79 1.62
CA ILE A 89 11.67 8.68 1.28
C ILE A 89 11.19 7.24 1.47
N GLN A 90 11.94 6.28 0.94
CA GLN A 90 11.61 4.87 1.01
C GLN A 90 11.57 4.40 2.47
N GLU A 91 12.65 4.58 3.22
CA GLU A 91 12.73 4.12 4.61
C GLU A 91 11.66 4.74 5.49
N VAL A 92 11.44 6.06 5.41
CA VAL A 92 10.48 6.76 6.27
C VAL A 92 9.04 6.39 5.90
N SER A 93 8.67 6.41 4.61
CA SER A 93 7.30 6.09 4.21
C SER A 93 6.93 4.63 4.47
N PHE A 94 7.88 3.72 4.30
CA PHE A 94 7.66 2.30 4.57
C PHE A 94 7.62 2.00 6.07
N ALA A 95 8.42 2.69 6.88
CA ALA A 95 8.32 2.61 8.33
C ALA A 95 6.95 3.07 8.84
N MET A 96 6.41 4.17 8.31
CA MET A 96 5.05 4.64 8.63
C MET A 96 3.99 3.57 8.31
N LEU A 97 4.08 2.94 7.13
CA LEU A 97 3.15 1.87 6.75
C LEU A 97 3.33 0.62 7.62
N SER A 98 4.58 0.25 7.92
CA SER A 98 4.90 -0.91 8.75
C SER A 98 4.35 -0.75 10.16
N GLU A 99 4.50 0.43 10.78
CA GLU A 99 3.91 0.74 12.08
C GLU A 99 2.38 0.61 12.07
N ALA A 100 1.73 1.12 11.03
CA ALA A 100 0.28 1.01 10.91
C ALA A 100 -0.18 -0.46 10.71
N VAL A 101 0.59 -1.27 9.96
CA VAL A 101 0.34 -2.72 9.82
C VAL A 101 0.52 -3.43 11.15
N GLU A 102 1.60 -3.15 11.88
CA GLU A 102 1.87 -3.71 13.21
C GLU A 102 0.73 -3.44 14.19
N ARG A 103 0.29 -2.19 14.30
CA ARG A 103 -0.86 -1.80 15.13
C ARG A 103 -2.12 -2.57 14.75
N SER A 104 -2.37 -2.73 13.44
CA SER A 104 -3.53 -3.49 12.95
C SER A 104 -3.44 -4.97 13.30
N LEU A 105 -2.26 -5.59 13.21
CA LEU A 105 -2.02 -6.97 13.62
C LEU A 105 -2.30 -7.17 15.12
N VAL A 106 -1.76 -6.28 15.96
CA VAL A 106 -1.96 -6.34 17.42
C VAL A 106 -3.46 -6.20 17.78
N GLN A 107 -4.13 -5.23 17.17
CA GLN A 107 -5.56 -4.97 17.46
C GLN A 107 -6.47 -6.10 17.01
N THR A 108 -6.19 -6.69 15.84
CA THR A 108 -7.08 -7.68 15.22
C THR A 108 -6.69 -9.12 15.52
N ARG A 109 -5.47 -9.35 16.01
CA ARG A 109 -4.89 -10.68 16.28
C ARG A 109 -4.91 -11.60 15.05
N LYS A 110 -4.90 -11.02 13.85
CA LYS A 110 -4.81 -11.79 12.60
C LYS A 110 -3.44 -12.46 12.50
N LYS A 111 -3.41 -13.60 11.80
CA LYS A 111 -2.22 -14.43 11.63
C LYS A 111 -1.72 -14.47 10.19
N GLU A 112 -2.32 -13.65 9.34
CA GLU A 112 -1.93 -13.55 7.93
C GLU A 112 -1.91 -12.08 7.50
N VAL A 113 -0.87 -11.69 6.78
CA VAL A 113 -0.70 -10.37 6.16
C VAL A 113 -0.55 -10.56 4.67
N LEU A 114 -1.50 -10.04 3.89
CA LEU A 114 -1.43 -10.00 2.43
C LEU A 114 -1.02 -8.60 1.99
N LEU A 115 0.05 -8.51 1.22
CA LEU A 115 0.52 -7.26 0.60
C LEU A 115 0.24 -7.29 -0.90
N ALA A 116 -0.59 -6.36 -1.38
CA ALA A 116 -0.99 -6.23 -2.79
C ALA A 116 -0.88 -4.78 -3.27
N GLY A 117 -0.94 -4.57 -4.58
CA GLY A 117 -0.83 -3.25 -5.22
C GLY A 117 0.54 -3.00 -5.83
N GLY A 118 0.68 -1.97 -6.68
CA GLY A 118 1.90 -1.72 -7.44
C GLY A 118 3.16 -1.54 -6.58
N VAL A 119 3.06 -0.84 -5.45
CA VAL A 119 4.19 -0.64 -4.52
C VAL A 119 4.57 -1.93 -3.78
N ALA A 120 3.69 -2.93 -3.73
CA ALA A 120 3.99 -4.25 -3.19
C ALA A 120 5.10 -5.00 -3.95
N ALA A 121 5.48 -4.55 -5.13
CA ALA A 121 6.64 -5.05 -5.86
C ALA A 121 7.98 -4.62 -5.24
N ASN A 122 8.02 -3.52 -4.46
CA ASN A 122 9.22 -2.99 -3.85
C ASN A 122 9.78 -3.99 -2.81
N GLN A 123 11.04 -4.37 -3.00
CA GLN A 123 11.67 -5.39 -2.16
C GLN A 123 11.83 -4.92 -0.71
N ARG A 124 12.23 -3.67 -0.51
CA ARG A 124 12.43 -3.12 0.84
C ARG A 124 11.15 -3.08 1.64
N LEU A 125 10.03 -2.72 1.00
CA LEU A 125 8.71 -2.75 1.66
C LEU A 125 8.34 -4.19 2.07
N ARG A 126 8.57 -5.16 1.18
CA ARG A 126 8.32 -6.58 1.49
C ARG A 126 9.11 -7.04 2.70
N GLU A 127 10.41 -6.71 2.76
CA GLU A 127 11.29 -7.05 3.89
C GLU A 127 10.75 -6.47 5.21
N MET A 128 10.37 -5.19 5.21
CA MET A 128 9.86 -4.53 6.42
C MET A 128 8.54 -5.13 6.90
N ILE A 129 7.60 -5.37 5.99
CA ILE A 129 6.30 -5.98 6.36
C ILE A 129 6.48 -7.44 6.77
N GLN A 130 7.40 -8.16 6.16
CA GLN A 130 7.71 -9.54 6.56
C GLN A 130 8.24 -9.59 7.99
N LEU A 131 9.19 -8.73 8.34
CA LEU A 131 9.72 -8.65 9.72
C LEU A 131 8.60 -8.36 10.73
N VAL A 132 7.73 -7.39 10.44
CA VAL A 132 6.57 -7.11 11.30
C VAL A 132 5.67 -8.32 11.47
N ALA A 133 5.38 -9.04 10.37
CA ALA A 133 4.54 -10.24 10.44
C ALA A 133 5.19 -11.33 11.29
N GLU A 134 6.48 -11.60 11.09
CA GLU A 134 7.24 -12.61 11.83
C GLU A 134 7.30 -12.30 13.33
N ASP A 135 7.57 -11.05 13.72
CA ASP A 135 7.63 -10.60 15.11
C ASP A 135 6.31 -10.81 15.85
N HIS A 136 5.17 -10.77 15.12
CA HIS A 136 3.84 -11.02 15.68
C HIS A 136 3.32 -12.45 15.46
N GLY A 137 4.16 -13.35 14.97
CA GLY A 137 3.80 -14.73 14.68
C GLY A 137 2.68 -14.85 13.65
N ALA A 138 2.72 -13.97 12.64
CA ALA A 138 1.84 -13.99 11.47
C ALA A 138 2.62 -14.42 10.22
N THR A 139 1.91 -14.97 9.24
CA THR A 139 2.48 -15.36 7.94
C THR A 139 2.33 -14.21 6.95
N PHE A 140 3.41 -13.87 6.26
CA PHE A 140 3.42 -12.84 5.23
C PHE A 140 3.19 -13.45 3.84
N HIS A 141 2.27 -12.89 3.08
CA HIS A 141 1.90 -13.29 1.72
C HIS A 141 2.03 -12.11 0.76
N PRO A 142 3.20 -11.90 0.13
CA PRO A 142 3.30 -10.92 -0.95
C PRO A 142 2.58 -11.46 -2.18
N VAL A 143 1.69 -10.67 -2.77
CA VAL A 143 1.07 -11.03 -4.05
C VAL A 143 2.16 -11.11 -5.13
N PRO A 144 2.16 -12.15 -6.00
CA PRO A 144 3.06 -12.21 -7.15
C PRO A 144 2.96 -10.95 -8.00
N ILE A 145 4.09 -10.48 -8.54
CA ILE A 145 4.18 -9.18 -9.25
C ILE A 145 3.18 -9.11 -10.41
N GLU A 146 2.99 -10.21 -11.13
CA GLU A 146 2.05 -10.33 -12.25
C GLU A 146 0.59 -10.09 -11.88
N TYR A 147 0.24 -10.24 -10.58
CA TYR A 147 -1.11 -9.99 -10.04
C TYR A 147 -1.17 -8.76 -9.13
N SER A 148 -0.07 -8.03 -8.92
CA SER A 148 -0.03 -6.91 -7.98
C SER A 148 -0.58 -5.59 -8.54
N GLY A 149 -0.69 -5.47 -9.86
CA GLY A 149 -1.24 -4.30 -10.56
C GLY A 149 -2.68 -4.50 -11.04
N ASP A 150 -3.11 -3.69 -11.98
CA ASP A 150 -4.39 -3.85 -12.66
C ASP A 150 -4.40 -5.19 -13.40
N CYS A 151 -5.27 -6.09 -12.95
CA CYS A 151 -5.29 -7.47 -13.42
C CYS A 151 -6.73 -7.92 -13.71
N GLY A 152 -7.06 -8.04 -15.00
CA GLY A 152 -8.37 -8.52 -15.44
C GLY A 152 -8.71 -9.92 -14.91
N ALA A 153 -7.71 -10.78 -14.70
CA ALA A 153 -7.92 -12.11 -14.14
C ALA A 153 -8.44 -12.06 -12.69
N GLN A 154 -7.98 -11.14 -11.86
CA GLN A 154 -8.51 -10.96 -10.49
C GLN A 154 -9.97 -10.51 -10.53
N ILE A 155 -10.30 -9.55 -11.41
CA ILE A 155 -11.67 -9.07 -11.58
C ILE A 155 -12.58 -10.19 -12.07
N ALA A 156 -12.13 -10.97 -13.06
CA ALA A 156 -12.88 -12.10 -13.58
C ALA A 156 -13.11 -13.20 -12.51
N CYS A 157 -12.09 -13.49 -11.72
CA CYS A 157 -12.18 -14.44 -10.60
C CYS A 157 -13.19 -13.99 -9.55
N SER A 158 -13.10 -12.72 -9.12
CA SER A 158 -14.03 -12.13 -8.14
C SER A 158 -15.47 -12.09 -8.70
N GLY A 159 -15.62 -11.72 -9.98
CA GLY A 159 -16.91 -11.70 -10.66
C GLY A 159 -17.54 -13.10 -10.77
N ARG A 160 -16.73 -14.12 -11.07
CA ARG A 160 -17.19 -15.52 -11.07
C ARG A 160 -17.69 -15.95 -9.68
N LEU A 161 -16.94 -15.72 -8.64
CA LEU A 161 -17.33 -16.05 -7.27
C LEU A 161 -18.62 -15.35 -6.85
N ALA A 162 -18.75 -14.06 -7.20
CA ALA A 162 -19.97 -13.30 -6.98
C ALA A 162 -21.16 -13.91 -7.69
N PHE A 163 -21.02 -14.23 -8.98
CA PHE A 163 -22.05 -14.86 -9.81
C PHE A 163 -22.49 -16.23 -9.25
N GLU A 164 -21.55 -17.11 -8.92
CA GLU A 164 -21.82 -18.43 -8.31
C GLU A 164 -22.52 -18.30 -6.95
N SER A 165 -22.39 -17.17 -6.28
CA SER A 165 -23.06 -16.86 -5.00
C SER A 165 -24.39 -16.11 -5.17
N GLY A 166 -24.87 -15.96 -6.41
CA GLY A 166 -26.12 -15.27 -6.73
C GLY A 166 -26.06 -13.74 -6.69
N VAL A 167 -24.87 -13.15 -6.59
CA VAL A 167 -24.68 -11.70 -6.66
C VAL A 167 -24.58 -11.27 -8.11
N THR A 168 -25.63 -10.62 -8.60
CA THR A 168 -25.70 -10.12 -9.99
C THR A 168 -26.27 -8.71 -10.00
N VAL A 169 -25.93 -7.95 -11.03
CA VAL A 169 -26.45 -6.59 -11.25
C VAL A 169 -27.05 -6.53 -12.66
N PRO A 170 -28.29 -6.03 -12.84
CA PRO A 170 -28.88 -5.80 -14.15
C PRO A 170 -28.01 -4.88 -14.99
N VAL A 171 -27.93 -5.13 -16.31
CA VAL A 171 -27.12 -4.32 -17.22
C VAL A 171 -27.41 -2.80 -17.11
N PRO A 172 -28.67 -2.35 -17.01
CA PRO A 172 -28.97 -0.92 -16.85
C PRO A 172 -28.43 -0.30 -15.54
N GLU A 173 -28.09 -1.12 -14.55
CA GLU A 173 -27.59 -0.69 -13.24
C GLU A 173 -26.06 -0.91 -13.09
N SER A 174 -25.41 -1.50 -14.11
CA SER A 174 -23.98 -1.86 -14.09
C SER A 174 -23.06 -0.69 -14.42
N PHE A 175 -23.25 0.45 -13.76
CA PHE A 175 -22.38 1.61 -13.92
C PHE A 175 -21.33 1.70 -12.81
N VAL A 176 -20.23 2.39 -13.10
CA VAL A 176 -19.12 2.58 -12.15
C VAL A 176 -19.57 3.43 -10.97
N ASN A 177 -19.33 2.95 -9.76
CA ASN A 177 -19.44 3.73 -8.54
C ASN A 177 -18.03 4.11 -8.03
N PRO A 178 -17.48 5.27 -8.38
CA PRO A 178 -16.10 5.63 -8.04
C PRO A 178 -15.88 5.89 -6.54
N ARG A 179 -16.95 5.98 -5.75
CA ARG A 179 -16.89 6.18 -4.30
C ARG A 179 -17.25 4.94 -3.51
N TRP A 180 -17.37 3.80 -4.17
CA TRP A 180 -17.74 2.56 -3.50
C TRP A 180 -16.61 2.11 -2.54
N ARG A 181 -16.95 1.99 -1.27
CA ARG A 181 -16.00 1.62 -0.23
C ARG A 181 -15.99 0.11 -0.01
N LEU A 182 -14.82 -0.41 0.32
CA LEU A 182 -14.63 -1.85 0.56
C LEU A 182 -15.45 -2.35 1.77
N ASP A 183 -15.66 -1.51 2.77
CA ASP A 183 -16.41 -1.85 3.99
C ASP A 183 -17.93 -1.79 3.83
N GLU A 184 -18.44 -1.32 2.69
CA GLU A 184 -19.86 -1.35 2.32
C GLU A 184 -20.29 -2.65 1.65
N ILE A 185 -19.33 -3.54 1.32
CA ILE A 185 -19.58 -4.76 0.54
C ILE A 185 -19.72 -5.97 1.47
N GLU A 186 -20.75 -6.78 1.26
CA GLU A 186 -20.81 -8.14 1.79
C GLU A 186 -20.17 -9.13 0.83
N VAL A 187 -19.42 -10.07 1.37
CA VAL A 187 -18.67 -11.08 0.60
C VAL A 187 -19.25 -12.46 0.90
N PRO A 188 -20.39 -12.82 0.28
CA PRO A 188 -21.14 -14.03 0.63
C PRO A 188 -20.42 -15.35 0.28
N TRP A 189 -19.48 -15.31 -0.67
CA TRP A 189 -18.71 -16.47 -1.12
C TRP A 189 -17.53 -16.85 -0.22
N ILE A 190 -17.17 -16.02 0.77
CA ILE A 190 -16.16 -16.40 1.76
C ILE A 190 -16.82 -17.26 2.83
N PRO A 191 -16.31 -18.50 3.08
CA PRO A 191 -16.85 -19.37 4.12
C PRO A 191 -16.84 -18.69 5.49
N ARG A 192 -17.77 -19.04 6.34
CA ARG A 192 -17.67 -18.69 7.77
C ARG A 192 -16.55 -19.54 8.36
N PRO A 193 -15.65 -18.95 9.19
CA PRO A 193 -14.69 -19.73 9.94
C PRO A 193 -15.37 -20.70 10.90
#